data_b6be333c175e8a548d90f4b504cc6d76
#
_entry.id   b6be333c175e8a548d90f4b504cc6d76
#
_cell.length_a   1.000
_cell.length_b   1.000
_cell.length_c   1.000
_cell.angle_alpha   90.00
_cell.angle_beta   90.00
_cell.angle_gamma   90.00
#
_symmetry.space_group_name_H-M   'P 1'
#
loop_
_entity.id
_entity.type
_entity.pdbx_description
1 polymer ?
#
loop_
_entity_poly.entity_id
_entity_poly.type
_entity_poly.pdbx_seq_one_letter_code
_entity_poly.pdbx_strand_id
1 'polypeptide(L)'
;MNQSKKFTSIFRNLMFALLLGTATFITGCATQSAEQNRKISAANNTQIVTEEFMVPGADPGIELYVRNKRLSSTTTFNKDNVVLFVHGATYPAETGFDLRLEGLSWMDVMAQQGFDVYMVDIRGYGKSTRPAAMDQPANQNPPIVDSDMAARDYAAAADWVRKHRNIEKINVIGHSWGTVITALYTTRHADKVNRLVLYAPVWLRKTASLTDSGGALGAYRTVTADAARKRKDTGLKPGQNPQPDAWFDIWEAATFASDPVGSKASPRFVRAPNGVVQDSRRYWSVGKPVYDPTLLTVPTLLILAEWDADTPLYMSETLFPLMTKSPFKKLVVLGEGTHGIMNEIQRFSLFNEVDRFYKDGWSNR
;
A
#
# COMPACT_ATOMS: atom_id res chain seq x y z
N MET A 1 55.17 12.76 -75.31
CA MET A 1 55.54 11.98 -74.12
C MET A 1 54.96 12.66 -72.88
N ASN A 2 53.65 12.61 -72.65
CA ASN A 2 53.10 13.05 -71.37
C ASN A 2 51.57 12.80 -71.24
N GLN A 3 51.09 11.58 -71.49
CA GLN A 3 49.70 11.21 -71.29
C GLN A 3 49.45 9.96 -70.40
N SER A 4 50.50 9.29 -69.94
CA SER A 4 50.35 8.02 -69.17
C SER A 4 50.30 8.21 -67.66
N LYS A 5 50.58 9.39 -67.12
CA LYS A 5 50.65 9.67 -65.67
C LYS A 5 49.32 10.20 -65.08
N LYS A 6 48.31 10.55 -65.84
CA LYS A 6 47.03 11.06 -65.35
C LYS A 6 45.96 9.99 -65.10
N PHE A 7 46.11 8.80 -65.71
CA PHE A 7 45.09 7.74 -65.58
C PHE A 7 45.24 6.91 -64.29
N THR A 8 46.43 6.81 -63.75
CA THR A 8 46.66 6.04 -62.52
C THR A 8 46.24 6.74 -61.23
N SER A 9 46.13 8.09 -61.23
CA SER A 9 45.71 8.88 -60.08
C SER A 9 44.18 8.84 -59.84
N ILE A 10 43.38 8.76 -60.90
CA ILE A 10 41.91 8.75 -60.82
C ILE A 10 41.38 7.38 -60.31
N PHE A 11 42.02 6.27 -60.68
CA PHE A 11 41.60 4.94 -60.20
C PHE A 11 41.95 4.70 -58.73
N ARG A 12 43.01 5.32 -58.22
CA ARG A 12 43.45 5.16 -56.83
C ARG A 12 42.57 5.98 -55.85
N ASN A 13 41.99 7.09 -56.30
CA ASN A 13 41.07 7.91 -55.49
C ASN A 13 39.65 7.35 -55.51
N LEU A 14 39.22 6.60 -56.55
CA LEU A 14 37.90 5.97 -56.61
C LEU A 14 37.83 4.71 -55.71
N MET A 15 38.92 3.91 -55.61
CA MET A 15 38.96 2.77 -54.72
C MET A 15 39.00 3.14 -53.21
N PHE A 16 39.59 4.31 -52.88
CA PHE A 16 39.60 4.77 -51.48
C PHE A 16 38.21 5.34 -51.07
N ALA A 17 37.45 5.92 -51.97
CA ALA A 17 36.11 6.43 -51.67
C ALA A 17 35.07 5.29 -51.55
N LEU A 18 35.24 4.17 -52.21
CA LEU A 18 34.33 3.00 -52.07
C LEU A 18 34.57 2.23 -50.78
N LEU A 19 35.80 2.19 -50.25
CA LEU A 19 36.14 1.51 -48.97
C LEU A 19 35.74 2.31 -47.75
N LEU A 20 35.68 3.64 -47.82
CA LEU A 20 35.17 4.49 -46.72
C LEU A 20 33.64 4.53 -46.66
N GLY A 21 32.95 4.34 -47.80
CA GLY A 21 31.48 4.33 -47.83
C GLY A 21 30.83 3.07 -47.27
N THR A 22 31.49 1.93 -47.35
CA THR A 22 31.00 0.65 -46.82
C THR A 22 31.25 0.50 -45.29
N ALA A 23 32.29 1.11 -44.74
CA ALA A 23 32.58 1.08 -43.29
C ALA A 23 31.61 1.95 -42.48
N THR A 24 31.12 3.06 -43.07
CA THR A 24 30.15 3.95 -42.36
C THR A 24 28.72 3.41 -42.35
N PHE A 25 28.32 2.58 -43.32
CA PHE A 25 26.97 1.96 -43.31
C PHE A 25 26.87 0.78 -42.35
N ILE A 26 27.95 0.02 -42.13
CA ILE A 26 27.96 -1.13 -41.21
C ILE A 26 27.99 -0.67 -39.74
N THR A 27 28.70 0.44 -39.44
CA THR A 27 28.72 1.01 -38.09
C THR A 27 27.38 1.70 -37.74
N GLY A 28 26.67 2.30 -38.68
CA GLY A 28 25.36 2.93 -38.44
C GLY A 28 24.26 1.93 -38.10
N CYS A 29 24.20 0.79 -38.75
CA CYS A 29 23.23 -0.27 -38.46
C CYS A 29 23.49 -0.98 -37.12
N ALA A 30 24.76 -1.18 -36.77
CA ALA A 30 25.13 -1.82 -35.50
C ALA A 30 24.85 -0.90 -34.28
N THR A 31 25.06 0.40 -34.40
CA THR A 31 24.73 1.37 -33.34
C THR A 31 23.25 1.59 -33.20
N GLN A 32 22.45 1.63 -34.27
CA GLN A 32 20.98 1.70 -34.19
C GLN A 32 20.37 0.47 -33.56
N SER A 33 20.81 -0.73 -33.90
CA SER A 33 20.31 -1.96 -33.27
C SER A 33 20.70 -2.07 -31.80
N ALA A 34 21.91 -1.63 -31.42
CA ALA A 34 22.35 -1.59 -30.04
C ALA A 34 21.57 -0.57 -29.18
N GLU A 35 21.23 0.59 -29.75
CA GLU A 35 20.41 1.60 -29.09
C GLU A 35 18.95 1.20 -28.99
N GLN A 36 18.41 0.54 -29.99
CA GLN A 36 17.06 -0.02 -29.98
C GLN A 36 16.95 -1.18 -28.98
N ASN A 37 17.94 -2.06 -28.90
CA ASN A 37 18.03 -3.11 -27.90
C ASN A 37 18.19 -2.54 -26.48
N ARG A 38 18.94 -1.45 -26.29
CA ARG A 38 19.01 -0.71 -25.01
C ARG A 38 17.67 -0.09 -24.63
N LYS A 39 16.94 0.52 -25.57
CA LYS A 39 15.60 1.09 -25.33
C LYS A 39 14.57 0.00 -24.99
N ILE A 40 14.60 -1.13 -25.69
CA ILE A 40 13.73 -2.29 -25.40
C ILE A 40 14.10 -2.91 -24.04
N SER A 41 15.37 -3.07 -23.74
CA SER A 41 15.85 -3.56 -22.43
C SER A 41 15.50 -2.61 -21.29
N ALA A 42 15.65 -1.29 -21.48
CA ALA A 42 15.26 -0.28 -20.51
C ALA A 42 13.74 -0.23 -20.31
N ALA A 43 12.93 -0.35 -21.38
CA ALA A 43 11.48 -0.42 -21.30
C ALA A 43 10.99 -1.68 -20.56
N ASN A 44 11.64 -2.82 -20.79
CA ASN A 44 11.34 -4.07 -20.07
C ASN A 44 11.74 -3.99 -18.59
N ASN A 45 12.79 -3.24 -18.23
CA ASN A 45 13.24 -3.07 -16.85
C ASN A 45 12.31 -2.18 -16.01
N THR A 46 11.42 -1.41 -16.63
CA THR A 46 10.46 -0.52 -15.95
C THR A 46 9.04 -1.07 -15.93
N GLN A 47 8.78 -2.22 -16.57
CA GLN A 47 7.46 -2.81 -16.60
C GLN A 47 7.06 -3.35 -15.22
N ILE A 48 5.90 -2.89 -14.71
CA ILE A 48 5.30 -3.43 -13.49
C ILE A 48 4.52 -4.69 -13.81
N VAL A 49 4.86 -5.77 -13.13
CA VAL A 49 4.09 -7.02 -13.11
C VAL A 49 3.10 -6.95 -11.97
N THR A 50 1.86 -7.36 -12.22
CA THR A 50 0.80 -7.51 -11.21
C THR A 50 0.38 -8.97 -11.14
N GLU A 51 0.37 -9.54 -9.93
CA GLU A 51 -0.08 -10.90 -9.66
C GLU A 51 -1.16 -10.89 -8.57
N GLU A 52 -2.14 -11.78 -8.66
CA GLU A 52 -3.25 -11.89 -7.71
C GLU A 52 -3.34 -13.33 -7.21
N PHE A 53 -3.62 -13.47 -5.91
CA PHE A 53 -3.65 -14.77 -5.24
C PHE A 53 -4.84 -14.83 -4.29
N MET A 54 -5.46 -16.01 -4.19
CA MET A 54 -6.31 -16.38 -3.07
C MET A 54 -5.49 -17.28 -2.15
N VAL A 55 -5.28 -16.85 -0.91
CA VAL A 55 -4.42 -17.57 0.04
C VAL A 55 -5.23 -18.02 1.25
N PRO A 56 -4.94 -19.16 1.85
CA PRO A 56 -5.64 -19.62 3.04
C PRO A 56 -5.54 -18.59 4.17
N GLY A 57 -6.68 -18.26 4.79
CA GLY A 57 -6.75 -17.47 6.01
C GLY A 57 -6.45 -18.30 7.26
N ALA A 58 -6.62 -17.70 8.44
CA ALA A 58 -6.34 -18.35 9.71
C ALA A 58 -7.35 -19.45 10.08
N ASP A 59 -8.57 -19.35 9.60
CA ASP A 59 -9.64 -20.29 9.93
C ASP A 59 -10.06 -21.11 8.69
N PRO A 60 -10.56 -22.36 8.84
CA PRO A 60 -11.02 -23.18 7.72
C PRO A 60 -12.09 -22.47 6.87
N GLY A 61 -11.97 -22.58 5.55
CA GLY A 61 -12.93 -21.98 4.59
C GLY A 61 -12.76 -20.47 4.37
N ILE A 62 -11.77 -19.85 4.99
CA ILE A 62 -11.41 -18.45 4.74
C ILE A 62 -10.26 -18.41 3.74
N GLU A 63 -10.48 -17.69 2.65
CA GLU A 63 -9.47 -17.32 1.68
C GLU A 63 -9.30 -15.79 1.67
N LEU A 64 -8.05 -15.34 1.65
CA LEU A 64 -7.67 -13.94 1.66
C LEU A 64 -7.15 -13.56 0.29
N TYR A 65 -7.66 -12.46 -0.25
CA TYR A 65 -7.15 -11.89 -1.47
C TYR A 65 -5.84 -11.15 -1.21
N VAL A 66 -4.81 -11.53 -1.95
CA VAL A 66 -3.50 -10.91 -1.92
C VAL A 66 -3.13 -10.45 -3.34
N ARG A 67 -2.71 -9.20 -3.49
CA ARG A 67 -2.16 -8.68 -4.76
C ARG A 67 -0.71 -8.31 -4.57
N ASN A 68 0.10 -8.64 -5.57
CA ASN A 68 1.51 -8.27 -5.66
C ASN A 68 1.76 -7.32 -6.83
N LYS A 69 2.66 -6.38 -6.64
CA LYS A 69 3.26 -5.57 -7.71
C LYS A 69 4.77 -5.46 -7.52
N ARG A 70 5.51 -5.61 -8.62
CA ARG A 70 6.97 -5.44 -8.68
C ARG A 70 7.41 -5.08 -10.09
N LEU A 71 8.63 -4.61 -10.23
CA LEU A 71 9.24 -4.54 -11.57
C LEU A 71 9.47 -5.95 -12.11
N SER A 72 9.31 -6.14 -13.42
CA SER A 72 9.63 -7.41 -14.10
C SER A 72 11.11 -7.80 -13.94
N SER A 73 11.98 -6.82 -13.75
CA SER A 73 13.41 -7.01 -13.48
C SER A 73 13.74 -7.40 -12.04
N THR A 74 12.80 -7.31 -11.10
CA THR A 74 13.02 -7.73 -9.71
C THR A 74 13.04 -9.25 -9.61
N THR A 75 14.21 -9.82 -9.45
CA THR A 75 14.44 -11.27 -9.34
C THR A 75 14.99 -11.70 -7.98
N THR A 76 15.42 -10.75 -7.17
CA THR A 76 15.97 -11.00 -5.83
C THR A 76 15.03 -10.44 -4.77
N PHE A 77 14.62 -11.30 -3.84
CA PHE A 77 13.71 -10.98 -2.75
C PHE A 77 14.42 -11.17 -1.42
N ASN A 78 14.28 -10.19 -0.54
CA ASN A 78 14.88 -10.22 0.80
C ASN A 78 14.08 -9.35 1.77
N LYS A 79 14.48 -9.35 3.05
CA LYS A 79 13.80 -8.61 4.11
C LYS A 79 13.71 -7.10 3.88
N ASP A 80 14.59 -6.53 3.05
CA ASP A 80 14.65 -5.07 2.87
C ASP A 80 13.74 -4.59 1.73
N ASN A 81 13.39 -5.46 0.76
CA ASN A 81 12.58 -5.08 -0.41
C ASN A 81 11.19 -5.72 -0.50
N VAL A 82 10.82 -6.64 0.39
CA VAL A 82 9.45 -7.22 0.41
C VAL A 82 8.61 -6.49 1.45
N VAL A 83 7.41 -6.02 1.03
CA VAL A 83 6.49 -5.23 1.87
C VAL A 83 5.07 -5.77 1.77
N LEU A 84 4.36 -5.89 2.91
CA LEU A 84 2.95 -6.26 2.96
C LEU A 84 2.11 -5.15 3.61
N PHE A 85 1.13 -4.65 2.86
CA PHE A 85 0.14 -3.65 3.28
C PHE A 85 -1.13 -4.29 3.81
N VAL A 86 -1.76 -3.63 4.82
CA VAL A 86 -3.13 -3.93 5.25
C VAL A 86 -3.94 -2.65 5.46
N HIS A 87 -5.19 -2.72 5.03
CA HIS A 87 -6.15 -1.62 5.02
C HIS A 87 -6.73 -1.26 6.39
N GLY A 88 -7.50 -0.16 6.43
CA GLY A 88 -8.23 0.32 7.59
C GLY A 88 -9.61 -0.32 7.79
N ALA A 89 -10.45 0.34 8.58
CA ALA A 89 -11.69 -0.23 9.13
C ALA A 89 -12.88 -0.35 8.15
N THR A 90 -12.82 0.25 6.96
CA THR A 90 -14.04 0.42 6.14
C THR A 90 -13.89 -0.01 4.69
N TYR A 91 -12.73 0.27 4.09
CA TYR A 91 -12.51 0.11 2.66
C TYR A 91 -11.43 -0.94 2.38
N PRO A 92 -11.51 -1.66 1.23
CA PRO A 92 -10.54 -2.69 0.90
C PRO A 92 -9.16 -2.11 0.55
N ALA A 93 -8.14 -2.96 0.58
CA ALA A 93 -6.75 -2.56 0.35
C ALA A 93 -6.52 -1.94 -1.03
N GLU A 94 -7.16 -2.48 -2.07
CA GLU A 94 -7.00 -2.02 -3.45
C GLU A 94 -7.31 -0.52 -3.61
N THR A 95 -8.38 -0.03 -2.98
CA THR A 95 -8.82 1.36 -3.13
C THR A 95 -8.03 2.36 -2.27
N GLY A 96 -7.18 1.85 -1.38
CA GLY A 96 -6.21 2.67 -0.64
C GLY A 96 -4.82 2.64 -1.26
N PHE A 97 -4.31 1.43 -1.55
CA PHE A 97 -2.90 1.26 -1.88
C PHE A 97 -2.63 1.07 -3.37
N ASP A 98 -3.62 0.60 -4.14
CA ASP A 98 -3.47 0.36 -5.59
C ASP A 98 -4.44 1.16 -6.47
N LEU A 99 -5.04 2.20 -5.93
CA LEU A 99 -5.84 3.14 -6.71
C LEU A 99 -4.91 4.04 -7.54
N ARG A 100 -5.08 4.02 -8.86
CA ARG A 100 -4.30 4.87 -9.76
C ARG A 100 -4.93 6.26 -9.85
N LEU A 101 -4.27 7.23 -9.28
CA LEU A 101 -4.56 8.64 -9.44
C LEU A 101 -3.45 9.26 -10.30
N GLU A 102 -3.83 9.93 -11.38
CA GLU A 102 -2.87 10.47 -12.38
C GLU A 102 -1.92 9.38 -12.91
N GLY A 103 -2.44 8.18 -13.10
CA GLY A 103 -1.70 7.05 -13.72
C GLY A 103 -0.86 6.21 -12.77
N LEU A 104 -0.68 6.60 -11.49
CA LEU A 104 0.14 5.89 -10.52
C LEU A 104 -0.62 5.60 -9.23
N SER A 105 -0.45 4.39 -8.70
CA SER A 105 -0.84 4.00 -7.35
C SER A 105 0.37 4.04 -6.40
N TRP A 106 0.13 3.95 -5.08
CA TRP A 106 1.22 3.80 -4.11
C TRP A 106 2.04 2.53 -4.36
N MET A 107 1.37 1.41 -4.67
CA MET A 107 2.06 0.16 -5.02
C MET A 107 2.89 0.31 -6.30
N ASP A 108 2.42 1.05 -7.32
CA ASP A 108 3.19 1.32 -8.53
C ASP A 108 4.48 2.11 -8.19
N VAL A 109 4.37 3.15 -7.37
CA VAL A 109 5.53 3.97 -6.94
C VAL A 109 6.55 3.13 -6.19
N MET A 110 6.13 2.31 -5.23
CA MET A 110 7.06 1.45 -4.49
C MET A 110 7.68 0.38 -5.37
N ALA A 111 6.91 -0.23 -6.31
CA ALA A 111 7.45 -1.18 -7.27
C ALA A 111 8.54 -0.53 -8.14
N GLN A 112 8.32 0.71 -8.62
CA GLN A 112 9.33 1.48 -9.36
C GLN A 112 10.58 1.78 -8.54
N GLN A 113 10.45 1.85 -7.21
CA GLN A 113 11.56 2.02 -6.27
C GLN A 113 12.31 0.71 -5.94
N GLY A 114 11.90 -0.41 -6.55
CA GLY A 114 12.54 -1.73 -6.41
C GLY A 114 11.96 -2.62 -5.32
N PHE A 115 10.82 -2.25 -4.74
CA PHE A 115 10.12 -3.12 -3.80
C PHE A 115 9.27 -4.17 -4.50
N ASP A 116 9.12 -5.31 -3.84
CA ASP A 116 8.14 -6.35 -4.10
C ASP A 116 6.97 -6.13 -3.13
N VAL A 117 5.91 -5.50 -3.62
CA VAL A 117 4.85 -4.93 -2.80
C VAL A 117 3.63 -5.81 -2.83
N TYR A 118 3.17 -6.20 -1.65
CA TYR A 118 1.93 -6.94 -1.45
C TYR A 118 0.90 -6.09 -0.72
N MET A 119 -0.38 -6.34 -0.99
CA MET A 119 -1.49 -5.92 -0.15
C MET A 119 -2.39 -7.11 0.12
N VAL A 120 -3.10 -7.09 1.25
CA VAL A 120 -4.09 -8.10 1.63
C VAL A 120 -5.41 -7.45 2.01
N ASP A 121 -6.52 -8.03 1.54
CA ASP A 121 -7.84 -7.78 2.09
C ASP A 121 -8.09 -8.75 3.26
N ILE A 122 -8.46 -8.22 4.42
CA ILE A 122 -8.91 -9.04 5.55
C ILE A 122 -10.30 -9.63 5.23
N ARG A 123 -10.64 -10.80 5.81
CA ARG A 123 -11.99 -11.37 5.63
C ARG A 123 -13.09 -10.33 5.83
N GLY A 124 -14.12 -10.39 5.01
CA GLY A 124 -15.22 -9.42 5.02
C GLY A 124 -14.98 -8.17 4.18
N TYR A 125 -13.78 -8.00 3.61
CA TYR A 125 -13.42 -6.86 2.76
C TYR A 125 -13.01 -7.32 1.35
N GLY A 126 -13.20 -6.42 0.40
CA GLY A 126 -12.74 -6.56 -0.98
C GLY A 126 -13.10 -7.89 -1.62
N LYS A 127 -12.07 -8.60 -2.10
CA LYS A 127 -12.20 -9.91 -2.76
C LYS A 127 -11.98 -11.11 -1.81
N SER A 128 -11.65 -10.87 -0.53
CA SER A 128 -11.53 -11.93 0.46
C SER A 128 -12.86 -12.55 0.84
N THR A 129 -12.85 -13.76 1.39
CA THR A 129 -14.05 -14.43 1.88
C THR A 129 -14.87 -13.53 2.81
N ARG A 130 -16.14 -13.40 2.53
CA ARG A 130 -17.10 -12.71 3.39
C ARG A 130 -17.73 -13.73 4.34
N PRO A 131 -17.64 -13.52 5.68
CA PRO A 131 -18.32 -14.39 6.64
C PRO A 131 -19.83 -14.46 6.38
N ALA A 132 -20.46 -15.63 6.58
CA ALA A 132 -21.87 -15.86 6.29
C ALA A 132 -22.84 -14.87 6.99
N ALA A 133 -22.42 -14.29 8.12
CA ALA A 133 -23.18 -13.21 8.78
C ALA A 133 -23.33 -11.93 7.93
N MET A 134 -22.51 -11.76 6.89
CA MET A 134 -22.65 -10.64 5.95
C MET A 134 -23.72 -10.87 4.87
N ASP A 135 -24.22 -12.09 4.72
CA ASP A 135 -25.32 -12.42 3.81
C ASP A 135 -26.68 -12.37 4.50
N GLN A 136 -26.68 -12.02 5.79
CA GLN A 136 -27.88 -11.88 6.63
C GLN A 136 -28.06 -10.42 7.05
N PRO A 137 -29.25 -9.99 7.48
CA PRO A 137 -29.45 -8.69 8.11
C PRO A 137 -28.46 -8.47 9.26
N ALA A 138 -27.80 -7.31 9.28
CA ALA A 138 -26.70 -7.05 10.21
C ALA A 138 -27.08 -7.27 11.68
N ASN A 139 -28.32 -6.92 12.06
CA ASN A 139 -28.84 -7.03 13.43
C ASN A 139 -29.13 -8.47 13.90
N GLN A 140 -29.06 -9.46 13.02
CA GLN A 140 -29.27 -10.87 13.38
C GLN A 140 -28.01 -11.55 13.92
N ASN A 141 -26.85 -10.91 13.80
CA ASN A 141 -25.59 -11.45 14.26
C ASN A 141 -24.81 -10.40 15.06
N PRO A 142 -23.98 -10.82 16.04
CA PRO A 142 -23.08 -9.93 16.75
C PRO A 142 -22.00 -9.36 15.80
N PRO A 143 -21.28 -8.31 16.22
CA PRO A 143 -20.13 -7.81 15.48
C PRO A 143 -19.13 -8.89 15.12
N ILE A 144 -18.68 -8.90 13.85
CA ILE A 144 -17.72 -9.87 13.31
C ILE A 144 -16.40 -9.15 12.97
N VAL A 145 -15.33 -9.94 12.88
CA VAL A 145 -13.98 -9.51 12.47
C VAL A 145 -13.42 -8.42 13.39
N ASP A 146 -13.10 -8.80 14.61
CA ASP A 146 -12.36 -7.97 15.55
C ASP A 146 -10.86 -7.90 15.20
N SER A 147 -10.11 -7.09 15.94
CA SER A 147 -8.68 -6.88 15.69
C SER A 147 -7.83 -8.14 15.88
N ASP A 148 -8.22 -9.04 16.78
CA ASP A 148 -7.49 -10.31 16.98
C ASP A 148 -7.69 -11.26 15.79
N MET A 149 -8.91 -11.41 15.33
CA MET A 149 -9.24 -12.21 14.14
C MET A 149 -8.53 -11.66 12.91
N ALA A 150 -8.57 -10.34 12.71
CA ALA A 150 -7.88 -9.69 11.60
C ALA A 150 -6.36 -9.85 11.66
N ALA A 151 -5.77 -9.79 12.86
CA ALA A 151 -4.32 -10.02 13.04
C ALA A 151 -3.93 -11.47 12.75
N ARG A 152 -4.79 -12.45 13.01
CA ARG A 152 -4.57 -13.85 12.63
C ARG A 152 -4.63 -14.04 11.11
N ASP A 153 -5.59 -13.40 10.44
CA ASP A 153 -5.66 -13.41 8.97
C ASP A 153 -4.42 -12.76 8.35
N TYR A 154 -4.02 -11.60 8.87
CA TYR A 154 -2.81 -10.93 8.42
C TYR A 154 -1.57 -11.81 8.62
N ALA A 155 -1.47 -12.52 9.75
CA ALA A 155 -0.36 -13.44 10.00
C ALA A 155 -0.32 -14.57 8.97
N ALA A 156 -1.48 -15.14 8.60
CA ALA A 156 -1.56 -16.17 7.56
C ALA A 156 -1.08 -15.65 6.19
N ALA A 157 -1.52 -14.44 5.80
CA ALA A 157 -1.05 -13.79 4.57
C ALA A 157 0.46 -13.47 4.62
N ALA A 158 0.96 -12.96 5.74
CA ALA A 158 2.38 -12.65 5.94
C ALA A 158 3.26 -13.92 5.86
N ASP A 159 2.82 -15.01 6.46
CA ASP A 159 3.53 -16.30 6.39
C ASP A 159 3.50 -16.89 4.97
N TRP A 160 2.38 -16.70 4.25
CA TRP A 160 2.31 -17.07 2.84
C TRP A 160 3.30 -16.27 1.98
N VAL A 161 3.35 -14.93 2.13
CA VAL A 161 4.29 -14.06 1.39
C VAL A 161 5.74 -14.47 1.68
N ARG A 162 6.09 -14.69 2.96
CA ARG A 162 7.44 -15.11 3.37
C ARG A 162 7.82 -16.45 2.73
N LYS A 163 6.92 -17.42 2.75
CA LYS A 163 7.12 -18.73 2.11
C LYS A 163 7.21 -18.61 0.59
N HIS A 164 6.34 -17.82 -0.03
CA HIS A 164 6.32 -17.58 -1.48
C HIS A 164 7.63 -16.97 -2.00
N ARG A 165 8.26 -16.08 -1.22
CA ARG A 165 9.55 -15.46 -1.54
C ARG A 165 10.75 -16.15 -0.91
N ASN A 166 10.55 -17.19 -0.12
CA ASN A 166 11.60 -17.91 0.61
C ASN A 166 12.48 -16.98 1.45
N ILE A 167 11.85 -16.12 2.27
CA ILE A 167 12.52 -15.15 3.14
C ILE A 167 11.99 -15.24 4.57
N GLU A 168 12.84 -14.90 5.55
CA GLU A 168 12.50 -15.00 6.97
C GLU A 168 11.68 -13.79 7.47
N LYS A 169 11.97 -12.59 6.98
CA LYS A 169 11.36 -11.34 7.45
C LYS A 169 10.83 -10.52 6.29
N ILE A 170 9.77 -9.75 6.55
CA ILE A 170 9.21 -8.77 5.61
C ILE A 170 9.05 -7.41 6.31
N ASN A 171 8.95 -6.35 5.52
CA ASN A 171 8.47 -5.06 5.98
C ASN A 171 6.94 -5.09 6.02
N VAL A 172 6.35 -4.44 7.03
CA VAL A 172 4.90 -4.41 7.21
C VAL A 172 4.40 -2.97 7.37
N ILE A 173 3.23 -2.70 6.80
CA ILE A 173 2.56 -1.40 6.94
C ILE A 173 1.07 -1.59 7.12
N GLY A 174 0.52 -0.92 8.13
CA GLY A 174 -0.91 -0.83 8.37
C GLY A 174 -1.41 0.58 8.26
N HIS A 175 -2.60 0.77 7.68
CA HIS A 175 -3.32 2.03 7.67
C HIS A 175 -4.47 2.02 8.66
N SER A 176 -4.59 3.06 9.51
CA SER A 176 -5.74 3.20 10.41
C SER A 176 -5.91 1.97 11.31
N TRP A 177 -7.05 1.28 11.30
CA TRP A 177 -7.22 -0.01 11.98
C TRP A 177 -6.15 -1.03 11.61
N GLY A 178 -5.64 -1.01 10.38
CA GLY A 178 -4.52 -1.84 9.96
C GLY A 178 -3.27 -1.65 10.82
N THR A 179 -3.11 -0.50 11.48
CA THR A 179 -2.01 -0.28 12.43
C THR A 179 -2.13 -1.15 13.69
N VAL A 180 -3.36 -1.39 14.15
CA VAL A 180 -3.62 -2.31 15.27
C VAL A 180 -3.34 -3.75 14.83
N ILE A 181 -3.77 -4.13 13.62
CA ILE A 181 -3.53 -5.45 13.03
C ILE A 181 -2.02 -5.72 12.94
N THR A 182 -1.26 -4.81 12.35
CA THR A 182 0.20 -4.97 12.18
C THR A 182 0.97 -4.86 13.48
N ALA A 183 0.50 -4.05 14.45
CA ALA A 183 1.10 -3.99 15.77
C ALA A 183 0.87 -5.29 16.55
N LEU A 184 -0.36 -5.84 16.56
CA LEU A 184 -0.66 -7.15 17.15
C LEU A 184 0.19 -8.25 16.50
N TYR A 185 0.28 -8.29 15.18
CA TYR A 185 1.13 -9.22 14.47
C TYR A 185 2.60 -9.07 14.89
N THR A 186 3.12 -7.85 14.90
CA THR A 186 4.52 -7.58 15.24
C THR A 186 4.85 -7.92 16.69
N THR A 187 3.96 -7.63 17.65
CA THR A 187 4.18 -8.00 19.06
C THR A 187 4.22 -9.51 19.30
N ARG A 188 3.56 -10.29 18.43
CA ARG A 188 3.50 -11.77 18.51
C ARG A 188 4.60 -12.45 17.67
N HIS A 189 5.11 -11.77 16.63
CA HIS A 189 5.98 -12.33 15.59
C HIS A 189 7.09 -11.37 15.18
N ALA A 190 7.75 -10.73 16.14
CA ALA A 190 8.82 -9.76 15.87
C ALA A 190 10.01 -10.39 15.09
N ASP A 191 10.22 -11.69 15.25
CA ASP A 191 11.20 -12.49 14.49
C ASP A 191 10.91 -12.53 12.98
N LYS A 192 9.66 -12.28 12.56
CA LYS A 192 9.20 -12.29 11.16
C LYS A 192 9.11 -10.89 10.54
N VAL A 193 9.31 -9.84 11.32
CA VAL A 193 9.18 -8.44 10.88
C VAL A 193 10.55 -7.78 10.79
N ASN A 194 10.84 -7.13 9.66
CA ASN A 194 12.04 -6.34 9.48
C ASN A 194 11.85 -4.90 9.96
N ARG A 195 10.82 -4.23 9.45
CA ARG A 195 10.42 -2.86 9.83
C ARG A 195 8.90 -2.73 9.86
N LEU A 196 8.39 -1.89 10.75
CA LEU A 196 6.95 -1.62 10.93
C LEU A 196 6.64 -0.16 10.61
N VAL A 197 5.64 0.07 9.76
CA VAL A 197 5.04 1.39 9.53
C VAL A 197 3.60 1.40 10.05
N LEU A 198 3.32 2.31 10.95
CA LEU A 198 2.00 2.62 11.48
C LEU A 198 1.53 3.93 10.85
N TYR A 199 0.78 3.82 9.73
CA TYR A 199 0.22 4.97 9.03
C TYR A 199 -1.17 5.31 9.58
N ALA A 200 -1.34 6.55 10.08
CA ALA A 200 -2.53 7.02 10.77
C ALA A 200 -2.90 6.10 11.96
N PRO A 201 -2.01 5.99 13.00
CA PRO A 201 -2.13 4.96 14.02
C PRO A 201 -3.36 5.13 14.89
N VAL A 202 -4.13 4.04 15.03
CA VAL A 202 -5.21 3.95 16.03
C VAL A 202 -4.60 3.63 17.39
N TRP A 203 -4.93 4.46 18.38
CA TRP A 203 -4.54 4.29 19.77
C TRP A 203 -5.69 4.68 20.72
N LEU A 204 -5.40 4.91 21.99
CA LEU A 204 -6.41 5.30 22.97
C LEU A 204 -7.11 6.60 22.58
N ARG A 205 -8.44 6.60 22.65
CA ARG A 205 -9.28 7.70 22.17
C ARG A 205 -9.78 8.59 23.30
N LYS A 206 -9.82 9.90 23.06
CA LYS A 206 -10.49 10.90 23.90
C LYS A 206 -11.89 11.26 23.37
N THR A 207 -12.22 10.88 22.14
CA THR A 207 -13.48 11.15 21.44
C THR A 207 -14.03 9.88 20.81
N ALA A 208 -15.32 9.84 20.50
CA ALA A 208 -15.91 8.71 19.77
C ALA A 208 -15.24 8.51 18.42
N SER A 209 -15.19 7.25 17.95
CA SER A 209 -14.70 6.93 16.62
C SER A 209 -15.64 7.45 15.54
N LEU A 210 -15.12 8.05 14.47
CA LEU A 210 -15.93 8.46 13.30
C LEU A 210 -16.59 7.28 12.58
N THR A 211 -16.15 6.04 12.85
CA THR A 211 -16.79 4.82 12.35
C THR A 211 -17.96 4.35 13.21
N ASP A 212 -18.16 4.94 14.39
CA ASP A 212 -19.19 4.57 15.36
C ASP A 212 -20.37 5.51 15.25
N SER A 213 -21.46 5.05 14.64
CA SER A 213 -22.73 5.81 14.56
C SER A 213 -23.60 5.73 15.83
N GLY A 214 -23.11 5.06 16.89
CA GLY A 214 -23.88 4.81 18.11
C GLY A 214 -24.87 3.63 18.01
N GLY A 215 -25.65 3.41 19.06
CA GLY A 215 -26.66 2.35 19.12
C GLY A 215 -26.11 0.92 19.20
N ALA A 216 -26.98 -0.06 18.98
CA ALA A 216 -26.63 -1.49 18.97
C ALA A 216 -25.77 -1.84 17.73
N LEU A 217 -24.76 -2.67 17.94
CA LEU A 217 -23.90 -3.14 16.85
C LEU A 217 -24.36 -4.50 16.35
N GLY A 218 -24.69 -4.57 15.06
CA GLY A 218 -24.81 -5.83 14.33
C GLY A 218 -23.50 -6.30 13.71
N ALA A 219 -23.54 -7.36 12.90
CA ALA A 219 -22.38 -7.97 12.27
C ALA A 219 -21.52 -6.97 11.47
N TYR A 220 -22.16 -6.13 10.71
CA TYR A 220 -21.54 -5.13 9.84
C TYR A 220 -22.35 -3.82 9.81
N ARG A 221 -21.73 -2.77 9.30
CA ARG A 221 -22.36 -1.49 8.96
C ARG A 221 -22.32 -1.27 7.45
N THR A 222 -23.22 -0.44 6.95
CA THR A 222 -23.21 0.05 5.58
C THR A 222 -22.71 1.49 5.54
N VAL A 223 -21.93 1.82 4.52
CA VAL A 223 -21.40 3.18 4.29
C VAL A 223 -21.72 3.57 2.86
N THR A 224 -22.47 4.66 2.67
CA THR A 224 -22.79 5.24 1.35
C THR A 224 -21.70 6.21 0.90
N ALA A 225 -21.72 6.61 -0.38
CA ALA A 225 -20.81 7.60 -0.93
C ALA A 225 -20.89 8.95 -0.19
N ASP A 226 -22.12 9.42 0.10
CA ASP A 226 -22.34 10.68 0.85
C ASP A 226 -21.75 10.61 2.26
N ALA A 227 -21.94 9.48 2.96
CA ALA A 227 -21.37 9.27 4.28
C ALA A 227 -19.85 9.23 4.24
N ALA A 228 -19.27 8.61 3.19
CA ALA A 228 -17.83 8.56 2.99
C ALA A 228 -17.24 9.96 2.71
N ARG A 229 -17.90 10.75 1.84
CA ARG A 229 -17.49 12.14 1.56
C ARG A 229 -17.54 13.00 2.82
N LYS A 230 -18.68 12.96 3.54
CA LYS A 230 -18.84 13.71 4.80
C LYS A 230 -17.76 13.37 5.83
N ARG A 231 -17.41 12.09 5.95
CA ARG A 231 -16.34 11.64 6.86
C ARG A 231 -14.97 12.16 6.41
N LYS A 232 -14.66 12.08 5.12
CA LYS A 232 -13.42 12.57 4.53
C LYS A 232 -13.22 14.07 4.81
N ASP A 233 -14.29 14.86 4.75
CA ASP A 233 -14.23 16.30 4.96
C ASP A 233 -14.23 16.70 6.45
N THR A 234 -14.35 15.71 7.37
CA THR A 234 -14.34 15.97 8.81
C THR A 234 -12.97 16.52 9.24
N GLY A 235 -12.97 17.67 9.91
CA GLY A 235 -11.76 18.35 10.39
C GLY A 235 -11.18 19.36 9.39
N LEU A 236 -11.67 19.42 8.16
CA LEU A 236 -11.27 20.44 7.19
C LEU A 236 -11.85 21.82 7.53
N LYS A 237 -11.05 22.85 7.30
CA LYS A 237 -11.48 24.26 7.38
C LYS A 237 -12.02 24.73 6.01
N PRO A 238 -12.83 25.79 5.99
CA PRO A 238 -13.28 26.37 4.72
C PRO A 238 -12.11 26.68 3.78
N GLY A 239 -12.22 26.23 2.52
CA GLY A 239 -11.20 26.42 1.50
C GLY A 239 -10.12 25.32 1.44
N GLN A 240 -10.08 24.41 2.41
CA GLN A 240 -9.21 23.22 2.32
C GLN A 240 -9.88 22.14 1.46
N ASN A 241 -9.20 21.69 0.42
CA ASN A 241 -9.62 20.57 -0.44
C ASN A 241 -8.41 19.70 -0.82
N PRO A 242 -7.95 18.83 0.07
CA PRO A 242 -6.76 18.00 -0.18
C PRO A 242 -6.96 16.93 -1.25
N GLN A 243 -8.23 16.51 -1.50
CA GLN A 243 -8.57 15.54 -2.53
C GLN A 243 -9.51 16.16 -3.56
N PRO A 244 -9.05 16.39 -4.83
CA PRO A 244 -9.89 16.87 -5.90
C PRO A 244 -11.14 16.00 -6.10
N ASP A 245 -12.27 16.59 -6.47
CA ASP A 245 -13.53 15.86 -6.67
C ASP A 245 -13.38 14.73 -7.70
N ALA A 246 -12.68 14.96 -8.81
CA ALA A 246 -12.41 13.93 -9.81
C ALA A 246 -11.66 12.71 -9.24
N TRP A 247 -10.78 12.91 -8.24
CA TRP A 247 -10.08 11.80 -7.58
C TRP A 247 -11.00 11.06 -6.59
N PHE A 248 -11.89 11.81 -5.92
CA PHE A 248 -12.91 11.19 -5.09
C PHE A 248 -13.85 10.33 -5.95
N ASP A 249 -14.27 10.80 -7.13
CA ASP A 249 -15.14 10.05 -8.04
C ASP A 249 -14.50 8.76 -8.52
N ILE A 250 -13.19 8.79 -8.83
CA ILE A 250 -12.41 7.57 -9.17
C ILE A 250 -12.38 6.61 -7.97
N TRP A 251 -12.09 7.13 -6.77
CA TRP A 251 -12.07 6.35 -5.54
C TRP A 251 -13.45 5.78 -5.21
N GLU A 252 -14.50 6.58 -5.32
CA GLU A 252 -15.87 6.16 -5.11
C GLU A 252 -16.25 5.02 -6.03
N ALA A 253 -16.03 5.18 -7.34
CA ALA A 253 -16.36 4.15 -8.33
C ALA A 253 -15.69 2.82 -8.00
N ALA A 254 -14.38 2.82 -7.71
CA ALA A 254 -13.62 1.63 -7.37
C ALA A 254 -14.07 1.01 -6.03
N THR A 255 -14.26 1.85 -5.01
CA THR A 255 -14.62 1.40 -3.66
C THR A 255 -16.01 0.75 -3.63
N PHE A 256 -17.00 1.38 -4.23
CA PHE A 256 -18.36 0.86 -4.19
C PHE A 256 -18.58 -0.32 -5.15
N ALA A 257 -17.73 -0.49 -6.17
CA ALA A 257 -17.71 -1.70 -6.99
C ALA A 257 -17.20 -2.93 -6.21
N SER A 258 -16.46 -2.75 -5.11
CA SER A 258 -15.85 -3.84 -4.34
C SER A 258 -16.84 -4.65 -3.49
N ASP A 259 -18.05 -4.13 -3.22
CA ASP A 259 -19.09 -4.87 -2.47
C ASP A 259 -20.06 -5.54 -3.43
N PRO A 260 -20.17 -6.86 -3.48
CA PRO A 260 -21.02 -7.57 -4.46
C PRO A 260 -22.53 -7.32 -4.28
N VAL A 261 -22.97 -6.88 -3.10
CA VAL A 261 -24.36 -6.53 -2.80
C VAL A 261 -24.57 -5.02 -2.93
N GLY A 262 -23.76 -4.23 -2.25
CA GLY A 262 -23.91 -2.78 -2.20
C GLY A 262 -23.64 -2.09 -3.53
N SER A 263 -22.83 -2.68 -4.42
CA SER A 263 -22.60 -2.16 -5.78
C SER A 263 -23.87 -2.11 -6.64
N LYS A 264 -24.84 -2.98 -6.34
CA LYS A 264 -26.14 -3.11 -7.05
C LYS A 264 -27.26 -2.31 -6.41
N ALA A 265 -27.01 -1.70 -5.25
CA ALA A 265 -28.01 -0.93 -4.51
C ALA A 265 -28.12 0.52 -5.02
N SER A 266 -29.23 1.17 -4.67
CA SER A 266 -29.44 2.60 -4.92
C SER A 266 -29.97 3.27 -3.64
N PRO A 267 -29.18 4.14 -2.97
CA PRO A 267 -27.78 4.46 -3.29
C PRO A 267 -26.83 3.27 -3.08
N ARG A 268 -25.69 3.25 -3.79
CA ARG A 268 -24.64 2.26 -3.59
C ARG A 268 -24.04 2.38 -2.19
N PHE A 269 -23.59 1.25 -1.63
CA PHE A 269 -22.93 1.21 -0.34
C PHE A 269 -21.82 0.14 -0.30
N VAL A 270 -20.95 0.21 0.68
CA VAL A 270 -20.06 -0.89 1.08
C VAL A 270 -20.47 -1.39 2.46
N ARG A 271 -20.35 -2.71 2.68
CA ARG A 271 -20.51 -3.33 3.99
C ARG A 271 -19.15 -3.51 4.63
N ALA A 272 -19.02 -3.07 5.87
CA ALA A 272 -17.79 -3.18 6.63
C ALA A 272 -18.06 -3.87 7.98
N PRO A 273 -17.33 -4.93 8.34
CA PRO A 273 -17.45 -5.60 9.64
C PRO A 273 -17.39 -4.65 10.82
N ASN A 274 -18.18 -4.92 11.86
CA ASN A 274 -18.30 -4.07 13.04
C ASN A 274 -17.38 -4.49 14.20
N GLY A 275 -16.55 -5.51 14.06
CA GLY A 275 -15.60 -5.91 15.09
C GLY A 275 -14.67 -4.77 15.50
N VAL A 276 -14.21 -3.96 14.54
CA VAL A 276 -13.39 -2.77 14.83
C VAL A 276 -14.13 -1.71 15.68
N VAL A 277 -15.44 -1.51 15.44
CA VAL A 277 -16.26 -0.58 16.24
C VAL A 277 -16.47 -1.14 17.64
N GLN A 278 -16.70 -2.44 17.76
CA GLN A 278 -16.78 -3.12 19.05
C GLN A 278 -15.46 -2.98 19.83
N ASP A 279 -14.31 -3.16 19.17
CA ASP A 279 -13.00 -2.98 19.80
C ASP A 279 -12.79 -1.52 20.25
N SER A 280 -13.22 -0.55 19.45
CA SER A 280 -13.19 0.86 19.84
C SER A 280 -13.93 1.08 21.16
N ARG A 281 -15.16 0.57 21.28
CA ARG A 281 -15.99 0.70 22.49
C ARG A 281 -15.42 -0.05 23.70
N ARG A 282 -14.85 -1.26 23.48
CA ARG A 282 -14.36 -2.13 24.55
C ARG A 282 -12.98 -1.75 25.07
N TYR A 283 -12.17 -1.13 24.19
CA TYR A 283 -10.76 -0.90 24.44
C TYR A 283 -10.38 0.57 24.29
N TRP A 284 -10.30 1.10 23.10
CA TRP A 284 -9.66 2.40 22.87
C TRP A 284 -10.40 3.56 23.50
N SER A 285 -11.75 3.55 23.46
CA SER A 285 -12.58 4.62 24.02
C SER A 285 -12.69 4.58 25.56
N VAL A 286 -12.23 3.49 26.17
CA VAL A 286 -12.21 3.32 27.64
C VAL A 286 -10.80 3.25 28.21
N GLY A 287 -9.81 3.70 27.43
CA GLY A 287 -8.41 3.80 27.87
C GLY A 287 -7.67 2.48 27.99
N LYS A 288 -8.15 1.41 27.33
CA LYS A 288 -7.53 0.08 27.36
C LYS A 288 -6.80 -0.19 26.03
N PRO A 289 -5.50 -0.49 26.03
CA PRO A 289 -4.79 -0.86 24.82
C PRO A 289 -5.15 -2.29 24.39
N VAL A 290 -5.18 -2.54 23.07
CA VAL A 290 -5.38 -3.88 22.49
C VAL A 290 -4.05 -4.64 22.43
N TYR A 291 -2.93 -3.94 22.38
CA TYR A 291 -1.58 -4.51 22.41
C TYR A 291 -0.68 -3.72 23.35
N ASP A 292 0.41 -4.34 23.81
CA ASP A 292 1.44 -3.69 24.60
C ASP A 292 2.53 -3.08 23.69
N PRO A 293 2.65 -1.74 23.59
CA PRO A 293 3.65 -1.10 22.73
C PRO A 293 5.10 -1.40 23.14
N THR A 294 5.35 -1.81 24.39
CA THR A 294 6.71 -2.19 24.84
C THR A 294 7.21 -3.48 24.21
N LEU A 295 6.32 -4.27 23.57
CA LEU A 295 6.66 -5.47 22.84
C LEU A 295 7.02 -5.20 21.36
N LEU A 296 6.93 -3.97 20.90
CA LEU A 296 7.42 -3.58 19.58
C LEU A 296 8.95 -3.45 19.63
N THR A 297 9.63 -4.49 19.18
CA THR A 297 11.11 -4.63 19.23
C THR A 297 11.79 -4.47 17.87
N VAL A 298 11.08 -3.95 16.88
CA VAL A 298 11.57 -3.69 15.52
C VAL A 298 11.62 -2.18 15.24
N PRO A 299 12.41 -1.71 14.26
CA PRO A 299 12.37 -0.32 13.84
C PRO A 299 10.94 0.06 13.42
N THR A 300 10.42 1.16 13.96
CA THR A 300 9.01 1.55 13.79
C THR A 300 8.87 3.02 13.38
N LEU A 301 8.12 3.28 12.31
CA LEU A 301 7.69 4.61 11.88
C LEU A 301 6.21 4.80 12.22
N LEU A 302 5.89 5.89 12.95
CA LEU A 302 4.55 6.46 13.03
C LEU A 302 4.47 7.60 12.05
N ILE A 303 3.47 7.60 11.16
CA ILE A 303 3.27 8.65 10.17
C ILE A 303 1.79 8.94 10.01
N LEU A 304 1.43 10.23 10.01
CA LEU A 304 0.04 10.68 9.87
C LEU A 304 0.02 12.07 9.23
N ALA A 305 -1.18 12.50 8.83
CA ALA A 305 -1.39 13.86 8.32
C ALA A 305 -1.92 14.80 9.40
N GLU A 306 -1.65 16.11 9.26
CA GLU A 306 -1.97 17.12 10.30
C GLU A 306 -3.48 17.35 10.50
N TRP A 307 -4.30 17.10 9.44
CA TRP A 307 -5.75 17.28 9.48
C TRP A 307 -6.49 15.97 9.72
N ASP A 308 -5.80 14.93 10.17
CA ASP A 308 -6.42 13.63 10.45
C ASP A 308 -7.36 13.71 11.66
N ALA A 309 -8.67 13.69 11.39
CA ALA A 309 -9.71 13.68 12.42
C ALA A 309 -10.12 12.27 12.88
N ASP A 310 -9.78 11.23 12.11
CA ASP A 310 -10.04 9.83 12.47
C ASP A 310 -9.07 9.31 13.52
N THR A 311 -7.77 9.63 13.34
CA THR A 311 -6.69 9.29 14.28
C THR A 311 -5.84 10.53 14.58
N PRO A 312 -6.40 11.49 15.34
CA PRO A 312 -5.75 12.76 15.60
C PRO A 312 -4.36 12.62 16.23
N LEU A 313 -3.50 13.59 15.98
CA LEU A 313 -2.07 13.60 16.35
C LEU A 313 -1.81 13.13 17.80
N TYR A 314 -2.66 13.50 18.77
CA TYR A 314 -2.48 13.08 20.16
C TYR A 314 -2.41 11.56 20.37
N MET A 315 -3.02 10.75 19.45
CA MET A 315 -2.91 9.29 19.53
C MET A 315 -1.47 8.85 19.27
N SER A 316 -0.83 9.40 18.23
CA SER A 316 0.58 9.14 17.94
C SER A 316 1.51 9.67 19.01
N GLU A 317 1.26 10.88 19.52
CA GLU A 317 2.06 11.50 20.60
C GLU A 317 2.02 10.68 21.89
N THR A 318 0.87 10.07 22.21
CA THR A 318 0.73 9.24 23.41
C THR A 318 1.24 7.81 23.20
N LEU A 319 1.21 7.28 22.00
CA LEU A 319 1.75 5.96 21.64
C LEU A 319 3.28 5.97 21.55
N PHE A 320 3.83 6.99 20.89
CA PHE A 320 5.26 7.06 20.56
C PHE A 320 6.21 6.84 21.74
N PRO A 321 6.05 7.50 22.93
CA PRO A 321 6.94 7.30 24.06
C PRO A 321 6.86 5.87 24.65
N LEU A 322 5.73 5.17 24.48
CA LEU A 322 5.52 3.83 25.04
C LEU A 322 6.27 2.72 24.29
N MET A 323 6.73 2.96 23.08
CA MET A 323 7.53 2.00 22.28
C MET A 323 8.99 2.00 22.76
N THR A 324 9.21 1.58 24.01
CA THR A 324 10.52 1.71 24.71
C THR A 324 11.57 0.71 24.24
N LYS A 325 11.14 -0.41 23.65
CA LYS A 325 12.05 -1.48 23.15
C LYS A 325 12.28 -1.45 21.64
N SER A 326 11.64 -0.51 20.92
CA SER A 326 11.95 -0.31 19.50
C SER A 326 13.40 0.20 19.37
N PRO A 327 14.25 -0.47 18.58
CA PRO A 327 15.65 -0.06 18.43
C PRO A 327 15.79 1.27 17.70
N PHE A 328 14.80 1.64 16.91
CA PHE A 328 14.65 2.94 16.27
C PHE A 328 13.16 3.25 16.09
N LYS A 329 12.74 4.44 16.48
CA LYS A 329 11.38 4.92 16.27
C LYS A 329 11.37 6.34 15.74
N LYS A 330 10.47 6.63 14.80
CA LYS A 330 10.29 7.94 14.19
C LYS A 330 8.81 8.31 14.19
N LEU A 331 8.50 9.58 14.48
CA LEU A 331 7.16 10.16 14.30
C LEU A 331 7.24 11.25 13.24
N VAL A 332 6.38 11.17 12.22
CA VAL A 332 6.28 12.15 11.13
C VAL A 332 4.84 12.63 11.04
N VAL A 333 4.69 13.95 10.98
CA VAL A 333 3.41 14.62 10.70
C VAL A 333 3.55 15.31 9.36
N LEU A 334 2.66 14.96 8.42
CA LEU A 334 2.64 15.51 7.07
C LEU A 334 1.63 16.65 6.98
N GLY A 335 2.03 17.78 6.42
CA GLY A 335 1.16 18.92 6.21
C GLY A 335 0.11 18.68 5.12
N GLU A 336 -0.97 19.45 5.16
CA GLU A 336 -1.99 19.56 4.10
C GLU A 336 -2.66 18.26 3.69
N GLY A 337 -2.91 17.35 4.65
CA GLY A 337 -3.55 16.07 4.39
C GLY A 337 -4.47 15.61 5.51
N THR A 338 -5.42 14.73 5.18
CA THR A 338 -6.35 14.11 6.10
C THR A 338 -5.97 12.64 6.37
N HIS A 339 -6.88 11.89 7.01
CA HIS A 339 -6.75 10.43 7.22
C HIS A 339 -6.47 9.65 5.93
N GLY A 340 -6.91 10.17 4.79
CA GLY A 340 -6.79 9.58 3.46
C GLY A 340 -5.65 10.14 2.60
N ILE A 341 -4.61 10.77 3.19
CA ILE A 341 -3.53 11.44 2.44
C ILE A 341 -2.90 10.57 1.32
N MET A 342 -2.99 9.25 1.41
CA MET A 342 -2.54 8.33 0.35
C MET A 342 -3.29 8.52 -0.97
N ASN A 343 -4.50 9.11 -0.94
CA ASN A 343 -5.35 9.41 -2.11
C ASN A 343 -5.54 10.93 -2.30
N GLU A 344 -4.66 11.75 -1.76
CA GLU A 344 -4.73 13.21 -1.78
C GLU A 344 -3.56 13.84 -2.55
N ILE A 345 -3.57 15.15 -2.73
CA ILE A 345 -2.54 15.90 -3.45
C ILE A 345 -1.15 15.62 -2.86
N GLN A 346 -1.05 15.61 -1.52
CA GLN A 346 0.20 15.40 -0.79
C GLN A 346 0.62 13.92 -0.66
N ARG A 347 0.00 12.98 -1.39
CA ARG A 347 0.28 11.53 -1.30
C ARG A 347 1.75 11.16 -1.44
N PHE A 348 2.48 11.88 -2.31
CA PHE A 348 3.91 11.60 -2.52
C PHE A 348 4.78 11.94 -1.31
N SER A 349 4.35 12.87 -0.44
CA SER A 349 5.04 13.13 0.84
C SER A 349 4.99 11.89 1.73
N LEU A 350 3.84 11.22 1.80
CA LEU A 350 3.69 9.94 2.50
C LEU A 350 4.54 8.83 1.86
N PHE A 351 4.44 8.65 0.55
CA PHE A 351 5.13 7.59 -0.18
C PHE A 351 6.65 7.69 -0.01
N ASN A 352 7.20 8.89 -0.16
CA ASN A 352 8.63 9.16 -0.05
C ASN A 352 9.16 8.94 1.38
N GLU A 353 8.41 9.33 2.42
CA GLU A 353 8.83 9.10 3.81
C GLU A 353 8.84 7.62 4.17
N VAL A 354 7.85 6.85 3.70
CA VAL A 354 7.81 5.40 3.91
C VAL A 354 8.92 4.69 3.13
N ASP A 355 9.14 5.07 1.86
CA ASP A 355 10.23 4.55 1.04
C ASP A 355 11.60 4.79 1.70
N ARG A 356 11.86 6.03 2.13
CA ARG A 356 13.07 6.39 2.85
C ARG A 356 13.25 5.57 4.11
N PHE A 357 12.21 5.40 4.92
CA PHE A 357 12.27 4.60 6.15
C PHE A 357 12.63 3.14 5.87
N TYR A 358 12.12 2.54 4.81
CA TYR A 358 12.45 1.17 4.44
C TYR A 358 13.85 1.02 3.86
N LYS A 359 14.39 2.04 3.19
CA LYS A 359 15.75 2.04 2.59
C LYS A 359 16.85 2.44 3.55
N ASP A 360 16.54 3.25 4.58
CA ASP A 360 17.54 3.72 5.54
C ASP A 360 18.16 2.55 6.30
N GLY A 361 19.49 2.43 6.23
CA GLY A 361 20.25 1.34 6.82
C GLY A 361 20.42 1.44 8.34
N TRP A 362 19.31 1.52 9.10
CA TRP A 362 19.29 1.60 10.58
C TRP A 362 19.87 0.35 11.27
N SER A 363 20.06 -0.74 10.53
CA SER A 363 20.60 -1.99 11.06
C SER A 363 22.10 -1.96 11.40
N ASN A 364 22.82 -0.87 11.12
CA ASN A 364 24.28 -0.76 11.26
C ASN A 364 24.74 0.40 12.16
N ARG A 365 23.91 0.86 13.11
CA ARG A 365 24.33 1.85 14.13
C ARG A 365 24.35 1.25 15.51
#